data_a7dcb287390d963502ab789e04dbf146
#
_entry.id   a7dcb287390d963502ab789e04dbf146
#
_cell.length_a   1.000
_cell.length_b   1.000
_cell.length_c   1.000
_cell.angle_alpha   90.00
_cell.angle_beta   90.00
_cell.angle_gamma   90.00
#
_symmetry.space_group_name_H-M   'P 1'
#
loop_
_entity.id
_entity.type
_entity.pdbx_description
1 polymer ?
#
loop_
_entity_poly.entity_id
_entity_poly.type
_entity_poly.pdbx_seq_one_letter_code
_entity_poly.pdbx_strand_id
1 'polypeptide(L)'
;MTTALLSLDGVSRHFGGLKVLQDVNLEIPQGGIFGLIGPNGAGKTTVFNLTTGLLPTTGGTIRFEGRDLAGLKPHQITRAGIARTFQNIRIFKEMSLIENVMVGMHAKLRYGAAGLLAGSGLFRGEERRARERARELLSWVRLDHKGEDLADNLSYGDQRKLELARALATEPKLLLLDEPVAGMNASEKTDLMHEIRNISGRGYTIFMIEHDMRFVMGLCEHIAVLNFGRIIARGGPDEIRNDPQVIEAYLGREEDEADAEAAQAASDAARRAEDAR
;
A
#
# COMPACT_ATOMS: atom_id res chain seq x y z
N MET A 1 5.96 23.32 14.65
CA MET A 1 6.14 21.86 14.66
C MET A 1 4.99 21.27 13.88
N THR A 2 5.24 20.73 12.72
CA THR A 2 4.22 20.07 11.89
C THR A 2 3.83 18.77 12.60
N THR A 3 2.58 18.66 13.03
CA THR A 3 2.09 17.44 13.69
C THR A 3 2.11 16.29 12.68
N ALA A 4 2.74 15.18 13.00
CA ALA A 4 2.77 14.01 12.14
C ALA A 4 1.34 13.51 11.84
N LEU A 5 1.04 13.19 10.58
CA LEU A 5 -0.24 12.58 10.20
C LEU A 5 -0.33 11.15 10.75
N LEU A 6 0.77 10.38 10.60
CA LEU A 6 0.94 9.05 11.19
C LEU A 6 2.23 9.03 12.01
N SER A 7 2.18 8.52 13.25
CA SER A 7 3.37 8.24 14.05
C SER A 7 3.37 6.82 14.59
N LEU A 8 4.53 6.20 14.54
CA LEU A 8 4.87 4.93 15.18
C LEU A 8 5.90 5.23 16.26
N ASP A 9 5.58 4.97 17.52
CA ASP A 9 6.42 5.27 18.68
C ASP A 9 6.80 3.96 19.37
N GLY A 10 8.04 3.50 19.23
CA GLY A 10 8.56 2.28 19.85
C GLY A 10 7.84 1.01 19.42
N VAL A 11 7.27 0.98 18.21
CA VAL A 11 6.39 -0.09 17.74
C VAL A 11 7.14 -1.40 17.60
N SER A 12 6.63 -2.42 18.28
CA SER A 12 7.20 -3.77 18.25
C SER A 12 6.12 -4.81 17.93
N ARG A 13 6.52 -5.88 17.22
CA ARG A 13 5.67 -7.04 16.93
C ARG A 13 6.45 -8.34 17.01
N HIS A 14 5.98 -9.23 17.86
CA HIS A 14 6.53 -10.56 18.02
C HIS A 14 5.48 -11.63 17.66
N PHE A 15 5.92 -12.74 17.08
CA PHE A 15 5.14 -13.95 16.82
C PHE A 15 5.81 -15.11 17.56
N GLY A 16 5.30 -15.42 18.75
CA GLY A 16 6.01 -16.35 19.66
C GLY A 16 7.40 -15.79 20.00
N GLY A 17 8.44 -16.57 19.70
CA GLY A 17 9.85 -16.17 19.90
C GLY A 17 10.43 -15.27 18.80
N LEU A 18 9.75 -15.16 17.66
CA LEU A 18 10.26 -14.36 16.50
C LEU A 18 9.92 -12.88 16.67
N LYS A 19 10.94 -12.05 16.76
CA LYS A 19 10.83 -10.59 16.82
C LYS A 19 10.85 -10.01 15.40
N VAL A 20 9.67 -9.73 14.83
CA VAL A 20 9.54 -9.21 13.45
C VAL A 20 9.74 -7.71 13.39
N LEU A 21 9.25 -6.95 14.38
CA LEU A 21 9.53 -5.52 14.53
C LEU A 21 10.04 -5.24 15.95
N GLN A 22 11.03 -4.36 16.05
CA GLN A 22 11.71 -4.05 17.28
C GLN A 22 11.95 -2.54 17.39
N ASP A 23 11.19 -1.87 18.26
CA ASP A 23 11.33 -0.45 18.57
C ASP A 23 11.31 0.45 17.32
N VAL A 24 10.32 0.22 16.44
CA VAL A 24 10.16 1.00 15.21
C VAL A 24 9.58 2.35 15.55
N ASN A 25 10.36 3.40 15.25
CA ASN A 25 9.97 4.79 15.36
C ASN A 25 9.87 5.38 13.96
N LEU A 26 8.74 5.97 13.56
CA LEU A 26 8.52 6.53 12.23
C LEU A 26 7.47 7.62 12.29
N GLU A 27 7.73 8.75 11.63
CA GLU A 27 6.78 9.83 11.48
C GLU A 27 6.52 10.12 10.01
N ILE A 28 5.25 10.18 9.63
CA ILE A 28 4.79 10.57 8.30
C ILE A 28 4.04 11.90 8.46
N PRO A 29 4.59 13.02 8.01
CA PRO A 29 3.88 14.29 7.97
C PRO A 29 2.75 14.27 6.94
N GLN A 30 1.87 15.28 7.00
CA GLN A 30 0.81 15.43 6.02
C GLN A 30 1.38 15.94 4.69
N GLY A 31 0.90 15.37 3.59
CA GLY A 31 1.35 15.68 2.23
C GLY A 31 2.58 14.85 1.83
N GLY A 32 2.88 14.84 0.53
CA GLY A 32 4.04 14.16 -0.03
C GLY A 32 3.94 12.63 -0.16
N ILE A 33 5.03 12.06 -0.64
CA ILE A 33 5.16 10.63 -0.93
C ILE A 33 6.31 10.04 -0.12
N PHE A 34 5.99 9.08 0.74
CA PHE A 34 6.92 8.42 1.66
C PHE A 34 7.11 6.96 1.26
N GLY A 35 8.37 6.50 1.26
CA GLY A 35 8.72 5.11 0.98
C GLY A 35 9.17 4.38 2.24
N LEU A 36 8.75 3.13 2.41
CA LEU A 36 9.33 2.16 3.34
C LEU A 36 9.94 1.03 2.51
N ILE A 37 11.26 0.99 2.48
CA ILE A 37 12.02 0.00 1.73
C ILE A 37 12.77 -0.94 2.69
N GLY A 38 13.40 -1.94 2.14
CA GLY A 38 14.22 -2.89 2.90
C GLY A 38 14.14 -4.28 2.28
N PRO A 39 15.03 -5.17 2.67
CA PRO A 39 15.08 -6.54 2.16
C PRO A 39 13.78 -7.33 2.41
N ASN A 40 13.61 -8.47 1.71
CA ASN A 40 12.51 -9.40 1.95
C ASN A 40 12.56 -9.92 3.39
N GLY A 41 11.41 -9.99 4.07
CA GLY A 41 11.36 -10.39 5.48
C GLY A 41 11.78 -9.31 6.48
N ALA A 42 12.15 -8.10 6.08
CA ALA A 42 12.50 -7.01 7.00
C ALA A 42 11.36 -6.56 7.93
N GLY A 43 10.08 -6.88 7.58
CA GLY A 43 8.91 -6.54 8.39
C GLY A 43 8.02 -5.43 7.78
N LYS A 44 8.28 -4.99 6.53
CA LYS A 44 7.54 -3.91 5.86
C LYS A 44 6.01 -4.12 5.86
N THR A 45 5.56 -5.27 5.36
CA THR A 45 4.13 -5.62 5.33
C THR A 45 3.54 -5.72 6.74
N THR A 46 4.36 -6.09 7.74
CA THR A 46 3.94 -6.09 9.15
C THR A 46 3.64 -4.68 9.64
N VAL A 47 4.46 -3.68 9.28
CA VAL A 47 4.18 -2.25 9.57
C VAL A 47 2.80 -1.85 9.03
N PHE A 48 2.50 -2.18 7.77
CA PHE A 48 1.19 -1.88 7.17
C PHE A 48 0.04 -2.64 7.85
N ASN A 49 0.24 -3.91 8.19
CA ASN A 49 -0.76 -4.72 8.89
C ASN A 49 -1.09 -4.15 10.28
N LEU A 50 -0.10 -3.65 11.01
CA LEU A 50 -0.29 -2.98 12.29
C LEU A 50 -1.03 -1.65 12.11
N THR A 51 -0.61 -0.83 11.15
CA THR A 51 -1.21 0.48 10.85
C THR A 51 -2.68 0.36 10.42
N THR A 52 -3.04 -0.75 9.76
CA THR A 52 -4.41 -1.00 9.27
C THR A 52 -5.25 -1.87 10.21
N GLY A 53 -4.75 -2.21 11.40
CA GLY A 53 -5.48 -3.00 12.40
C GLY A 53 -5.72 -4.46 12.02
N LEU A 54 -4.99 -4.97 11.03
CA LEU A 54 -5.00 -6.40 10.67
C LEU A 54 -4.20 -7.23 11.68
N LEU A 55 -3.24 -6.60 12.35
CA LEU A 55 -2.45 -7.19 13.43
C LEU A 55 -2.42 -6.22 14.63
N PRO A 56 -2.43 -6.71 15.88
CA PRO A 56 -2.15 -5.87 17.05
C PRO A 56 -0.64 -5.68 17.25
N THR A 57 -0.22 -4.56 17.86
CA THR A 57 1.14 -4.37 18.37
C THR A 57 1.41 -5.26 19.58
N THR A 58 2.67 -5.63 19.84
CA THR A 58 3.11 -6.22 21.11
C THR A 58 3.76 -5.19 22.03
N GLY A 59 4.10 -4.02 21.52
CA GLY A 59 4.65 -2.88 22.26
C GLY A 59 4.62 -1.64 21.39
N GLY A 60 4.75 -0.47 22.04
CA GLY A 60 4.70 0.82 21.38
C GLY A 60 3.27 1.26 21.01
N THR A 61 3.18 2.39 20.32
CA THR A 61 1.90 3.04 19.99
C THR A 61 1.91 3.51 18.54
N ILE A 62 0.77 3.35 17.85
CA ILE A 62 0.56 3.91 16.51
C ILE A 62 -0.53 4.95 16.61
N ARG A 63 -0.22 6.20 16.21
CA ARG A 63 -1.20 7.29 16.22
C ARG A 63 -1.43 7.83 14.81
N PHE A 64 -2.68 8.12 14.52
CA PHE A 64 -3.10 8.81 13.29
C PHE A 64 -3.83 10.10 13.69
N GLU A 65 -3.34 11.25 13.21
CA GLU A 65 -3.81 12.58 13.65
C GLU A 65 -3.82 12.73 15.18
N GLY A 66 -2.80 12.20 15.85
CA GLY A 66 -2.69 12.17 17.30
C GLY A 66 -3.58 11.15 18.03
N ARG A 67 -4.51 10.49 17.33
CA ARG A 67 -5.40 9.46 17.90
C ARG A 67 -4.73 8.08 17.84
N ASP A 68 -4.73 7.39 18.97
CA ASP A 68 -4.26 6.00 19.05
C ASP A 68 -5.15 5.06 18.21
N LEU A 69 -4.52 4.21 17.40
CA LEU A 69 -5.19 3.21 16.57
C LEU A 69 -5.36 1.85 17.29
N ALA A 70 -4.82 1.69 18.49
CA ALA A 70 -4.89 0.42 19.23
C ALA A 70 -6.33 -0.06 19.40
N GLY A 71 -6.57 -1.32 19.09
CA GLY A 71 -7.88 -1.98 19.23
C GLY A 71 -8.93 -1.57 18.18
N LEU A 72 -8.62 -0.62 17.27
CA LEU A 72 -9.52 -0.29 16.18
C LEU A 72 -9.54 -1.41 15.14
N LYS A 73 -10.75 -1.73 14.65
CA LYS A 73 -10.93 -2.66 13.54
C LYS A 73 -10.59 -1.99 12.19
N PRO A 74 -10.21 -2.75 11.13
CA PRO A 74 -9.83 -2.18 9.84
C PRO A 74 -10.84 -1.18 9.26
N HIS A 75 -12.14 -1.48 9.33
CA HIS A 75 -13.18 -0.56 8.84
C HIS A 75 -13.26 0.75 9.64
N GLN A 76 -12.89 0.76 10.93
CA GLN A 76 -12.83 1.97 11.75
C GLN A 76 -11.62 2.83 11.38
N ILE A 77 -10.49 2.18 11.08
CA ILE A 77 -9.27 2.83 10.59
C ILE A 77 -9.51 3.45 9.21
N THR A 78 -10.20 2.73 8.30
CA THR A 78 -10.61 3.31 7.01
C THR A 78 -11.51 4.53 7.20
N ARG A 79 -12.48 4.48 8.11
CA ARG A 79 -13.33 5.63 8.44
C ARG A 79 -12.55 6.79 9.06
N ALA A 80 -11.46 6.52 9.77
CA ALA A 80 -10.58 7.54 10.31
C ALA A 80 -9.78 8.27 9.22
N GLY A 81 -9.65 7.68 8.01
CA GLY A 81 -8.99 8.30 6.88
C GLY A 81 -7.74 7.60 6.39
N ILE A 82 -7.54 6.32 6.72
CA ILE A 82 -6.45 5.50 6.18
C ILE A 82 -7.04 4.49 5.20
N ALA A 83 -6.64 4.55 3.91
CA ALA A 83 -6.94 3.51 2.93
C ALA A 83 -5.69 2.73 2.56
N ARG A 84 -5.86 1.47 2.11
CA ARG A 84 -4.77 0.60 1.66
C ARG A 84 -5.16 -0.15 0.39
N THR A 85 -4.24 -0.19 -0.58
CA THR A 85 -4.23 -1.20 -1.64
C THR A 85 -3.53 -2.46 -1.15
N PHE A 86 -3.78 -3.61 -1.75
CA PHE A 86 -3.18 -4.86 -1.32
C PHE A 86 -2.26 -5.41 -2.42
N GLN A 87 -1.23 -6.18 -2.04
CA GLN A 87 -0.33 -6.83 -2.97
C GLN A 87 -1.09 -7.70 -4.00
N ASN A 88 -2.08 -8.48 -3.55
CA ASN A 88 -3.00 -9.18 -4.44
C ASN A 88 -4.19 -8.28 -4.78
N ILE A 89 -4.40 -8.02 -6.06
CA ILE A 89 -5.50 -7.19 -6.56
C ILE A 89 -6.85 -7.74 -6.08
N ARG A 90 -7.66 -6.88 -5.47
CA ARG A 90 -8.98 -7.22 -4.94
C ARG A 90 -10.05 -6.35 -5.61
N ILE A 91 -10.40 -6.66 -6.84
CA ILE A 91 -11.48 -5.99 -7.58
C ILE A 91 -12.70 -6.91 -7.72
N PHE A 92 -13.85 -6.32 -7.96
CA PHE A 92 -15.07 -7.05 -8.28
C PHE A 92 -15.13 -7.21 -9.80
N LYS A 93 -14.72 -8.37 -10.28
CA LYS A 93 -14.48 -8.66 -11.69
C LYS A 93 -15.73 -8.52 -12.57
N GLU A 94 -16.88 -8.91 -12.03
CA GLU A 94 -18.20 -8.89 -12.70
C GLU A 94 -18.90 -7.52 -12.64
N MET A 95 -18.27 -6.52 -12.00
CA MET A 95 -18.77 -5.14 -11.93
C MET A 95 -18.02 -4.26 -12.91
N SER A 96 -18.70 -3.19 -13.38
CA SER A 96 -18.04 -2.13 -14.15
C SER A 96 -16.99 -1.38 -13.30
N LEU A 97 -16.13 -0.62 -13.99
CA LEU A 97 -15.11 0.19 -13.28
C LEU A 97 -15.79 1.23 -12.38
N ILE A 98 -16.84 1.88 -12.87
CA ILE A 98 -17.61 2.84 -12.08
C ILE A 98 -18.19 2.18 -10.83
N GLU A 99 -18.82 1.02 -10.96
CA GLU A 99 -19.39 0.28 -9.83
C GLU A 99 -18.31 -0.14 -8.81
N ASN A 100 -17.17 -0.62 -9.27
CA ASN A 100 -16.03 -0.92 -8.40
C ASN A 100 -15.60 0.28 -7.55
N VAL A 101 -15.50 1.47 -8.16
CA VAL A 101 -15.14 2.71 -7.45
C VAL A 101 -16.26 3.12 -6.49
N MET A 102 -17.52 3.02 -6.89
CA MET A 102 -18.69 3.34 -6.05
C MET A 102 -18.74 2.47 -4.79
N VAL A 103 -18.31 1.19 -4.85
CA VAL A 103 -18.20 0.33 -3.66
C VAL A 103 -17.28 0.98 -2.59
N GLY A 104 -16.18 1.64 -3.00
CA GLY A 104 -15.31 2.38 -2.07
C GLY A 104 -16.01 3.52 -1.34
N MET A 105 -17.06 4.11 -1.92
CA MET A 105 -17.84 5.21 -1.31
C MET A 105 -18.87 4.73 -0.30
N HIS A 106 -19.23 3.43 -0.27
CA HIS A 106 -20.32 2.89 0.56
C HIS A 106 -20.17 3.20 2.06
N ALA A 107 -18.95 3.31 2.57
CA ALA A 107 -18.72 3.63 3.97
C ALA A 107 -19.21 5.04 4.37
N LYS A 108 -19.41 5.93 3.39
CA LYS A 108 -19.85 7.34 3.57
C LYS A 108 -21.25 7.61 3.07
N LEU A 109 -21.84 6.71 2.27
CA LEU A 109 -23.21 6.86 1.80
C LEU A 109 -24.19 6.72 2.99
N ARG A 110 -25.02 7.70 3.20
CA ARG A 110 -25.96 7.79 4.33
C ARG A 110 -27.22 6.93 4.17
N TYR A 111 -27.20 5.94 3.27
CA TYR A 111 -28.38 5.07 3.12
C TYR A 111 -28.48 4.07 4.28
N GLY A 112 -29.39 4.33 5.19
CA GLY A 112 -29.94 3.25 5.99
C GLY A 112 -30.89 2.40 5.13
N ALA A 113 -31.18 1.15 5.53
CA ALA A 113 -32.13 0.27 4.87
C ALA A 113 -33.49 0.95 4.57
N ALA A 114 -33.88 1.96 5.34
CA ALA A 114 -35.04 2.81 5.12
C ALA A 114 -34.98 3.68 3.85
N GLY A 115 -33.80 4.13 3.43
CA GLY A 115 -33.62 4.92 2.21
C GLY A 115 -33.78 4.10 0.93
N LEU A 116 -33.37 2.83 0.97
CA LEU A 116 -33.57 1.86 -0.12
C LEU A 116 -35.05 1.54 -0.36
N LEU A 117 -35.85 1.47 0.71
CA LEU A 117 -37.29 1.17 0.65
C LEU A 117 -38.12 2.37 0.21
N ALA A 118 -37.62 3.60 0.35
CA ALA A 118 -38.39 4.81 0.10
C ALA A 118 -38.47 5.24 -1.37
N GLY A 119 -37.71 4.65 -2.31
CA GLY A 119 -37.77 4.98 -3.76
C GLY A 119 -37.58 6.48 -4.05
N SER A 120 -37.02 7.23 -3.11
CA SER A 120 -37.07 8.69 -3.08
C SER A 120 -36.11 9.32 -4.10
N GLY A 121 -36.48 10.50 -4.62
CA GLY A 121 -35.62 11.30 -5.51
C GLY A 121 -34.23 11.62 -4.92
N LEU A 122 -34.09 11.55 -3.59
CA LEU A 122 -32.84 11.66 -2.87
C LEU A 122 -31.86 10.52 -3.24
N PHE A 123 -32.34 9.28 -3.35
CA PHE A 123 -31.54 8.13 -3.76
C PHE A 123 -30.94 8.32 -5.16
N ARG A 124 -31.78 8.72 -6.14
CA ARG A 124 -31.31 8.97 -7.52
C ARG A 124 -30.32 10.12 -7.60
N GLY A 125 -30.46 11.12 -6.75
CA GLY A 125 -29.54 12.26 -6.67
C GLY A 125 -28.17 11.88 -6.12
N GLU A 126 -28.13 11.08 -5.06
CA GLU A 126 -26.87 10.61 -4.46
C GLU A 126 -26.17 9.57 -5.36
N GLU A 127 -26.91 8.66 -5.97
CA GLU A 127 -26.34 7.70 -6.93
C GLU A 127 -25.70 8.41 -8.12
N ARG A 128 -26.35 9.43 -8.68
CA ARG A 128 -25.77 10.24 -9.76
C ARG A 128 -24.47 10.92 -9.31
N ARG A 129 -24.44 11.55 -8.13
CA ARG A 129 -23.22 12.16 -7.57
C ARG A 129 -22.12 11.13 -7.35
N ALA A 130 -22.45 9.95 -6.87
CA ALA A 130 -21.47 8.86 -6.70
C ALA A 130 -20.89 8.41 -8.04
N ARG A 131 -21.71 8.28 -9.09
CA ARG A 131 -21.25 7.96 -10.45
C ARG A 131 -20.35 9.08 -11.03
N GLU A 132 -20.74 10.34 -10.86
CA GLU A 132 -19.94 11.50 -11.30
C GLU A 132 -18.58 11.50 -10.58
N ARG A 133 -18.57 11.30 -9.27
CA ARG A 133 -17.32 11.19 -8.48
C ARG A 133 -16.49 9.97 -8.89
N ALA A 134 -17.11 8.83 -9.18
CA ALA A 134 -16.40 7.65 -9.65
C ALA A 134 -15.71 7.90 -10.99
N ARG A 135 -16.38 8.58 -11.96
CA ARG A 135 -15.76 8.97 -13.24
C ARG A 135 -14.60 9.93 -13.04
N GLU A 136 -14.74 10.90 -12.14
CA GLU A 136 -13.65 11.81 -11.79
C GLU A 136 -12.43 11.04 -11.23
N LEU A 137 -12.62 10.10 -10.29
CA LEU A 137 -11.53 9.29 -9.73
C LEU A 137 -10.90 8.38 -10.78
N LEU A 138 -11.69 7.80 -11.69
CA LEU A 138 -11.18 7.04 -12.82
C LEU A 138 -10.34 7.91 -13.77
N SER A 139 -10.70 9.18 -13.97
CA SER A 139 -9.90 10.10 -14.78
C SER A 139 -8.52 10.39 -14.18
N TRP A 140 -8.38 10.36 -12.85
CA TRP A 140 -7.09 10.57 -12.18
C TRP A 140 -6.09 9.44 -12.45
N VAL A 141 -6.62 8.25 -12.78
CA VAL A 141 -5.84 7.05 -13.13
C VAL A 141 -5.97 6.67 -14.62
N ARG A 142 -6.50 7.60 -15.46
CA ARG A 142 -6.68 7.45 -16.91
C ARG A 142 -7.53 6.25 -17.35
N LEU A 143 -8.56 5.94 -16.58
CA LEU A 143 -9.51 4.83 -16.86
C LEU A 143 -10.94 5.31 -17.11
N ASP A 144 -11.21 6.60 -17.19
CA ASP A 144 -12.55 7.18 -17.41
C ASP A 144 -13.20 6.71 -18.71
N HIS A 145 -12.40 6.50 -19.77
CA HIS A 145 -12.86 6.01 -21.07
C HIS A 145 -13.35 4.55 -21.06
N LYS A 146 -13.01 3.78 -19.98
CA LYS A 146 -13.44 2.39 -19.76
C LYS A 146 -14.46 2.26 -18.64
N GLY A 147 -15.06 3.35 -18.18
CA GLY A 147 -15.89 3.38 -16.96
C GLY A 147 -17.01 2.36 -16.90
N GLU A 148 -17.63 2.06 -18.04
CA GLU A 148 -18.74 1.07 -18.14
C GLU A 148 -18.24 -0.34 -18.50
N ASP A 149 -16.93 -0.56 -18.77
CA ASP A 149 -16.38 -1.88 -19.05
C ASP A 149 -16.36 -2.74 -17.79
N LEU A 150 -16.42 -4.07 -17.95
CA LEU A 150 -16.24 -5.00 -16.84
C LEU A 150 -14.77 -5.03 -16.40
N ALA A 151 -14.55 -5.07 -15.10
CA ALA A 151 -13.21 -5.06 -14.53
C ALA A 151 -12.38 -6.32 -14.90
N ASP A 152 -13.02 -7.43 -15.22
CA ASP A 152 -12.34 -8.66 -15.68
C ASP A 152 -11.66 -8.49 -17.05
N ASN A 153 -12.09 -7.54 -17.87
CA ASN A 153 -11.50 -7.25 -19.18
C ASN A 153 -10.24 -6.38 -19.14
N LEU A 154 -9.84 -5.93 -17.94
CA LEU A 154 -8.69 -5.04 -17.78
C LEU A 154 -7.37 -5.80 -17.83
N SER A 155 -6.34 -5.15 -18.39
CA SER A 155 -4.94 -5.55 -18.18
C SER A 155 -4.58 -5.54 -16.70
N TYR A 156 -3.53 -6.25 -16.31
CA TYR A 156 -3.07 -6.26 -14.92
C TYR A 156 -2.75 -4.84 -14.40
N GLY A 157 -2.09 -4.01 -15.21
CA GLY A 157 -1.79 -2.63 -14.87
C GLY A 157 -3.04 -1.78 -14.66
N ASP A 158 -4.05 -1.94 -15.53
CA ASP A 158 -5.33 -1.21 -15.39
C ASP A 158 -6.12 -1.70 -14.16
N GLN A 159 -6.04 -2.99 -13.80
CA GLN A 159 -6.64 -3.49 -12.56
C GLN A 159 -6.03 -2.84 -11.31
N ARG A 160 -4.69 -2.64 -11.30
CA ARG A 160 -4.00 -1.88 -10.23
C ARG A 160 -4.47 -0.44 -10.14
N LYS A 161 -4.62 0.23 -11.28
CA LYS A 161 -5.16 1.59 -11.35
C LYS A 161 -6.60 1.67 -10.84
N LEU A 162 -7.44 0.70 -11.18
CA LEU A 162 -8.80 0.60 -10.65
C LEU A 162 -8.82 0.40 -9.13
N GLU A 163 -7.93 -0.44 -8.58
CA GLU A 163 -7.80 -0.62 -7.13
C GLU A 163 -7.41 0.69 -6.45
N LEU A 164 -6.48 1.46 -7.04
CA LEU A 164 -6.09 2.78 -6.57
C LEU A 164 -7.27 3.76 -6.57
N ALA A 165 -8.04 3.84 -7.67
CA ALA A 165 -9.23 4.69 -7.75
C ALA A 165 -10.29 4.30 -6.71
N ARG A 166 -10.48 3.01 -6.45
CA ARG A 166 -11.39 2.52 -5.40
C ARG A 166 -10.91 2.89 -3.99
N ALA A 167 -9.61 2.82 -3.72
CA ALA A 167 -9.05 3.26 -2.45
C ALA A 167 -9.26 4.76 -2.23
N LEU A 168 -9.05 5.59 -3.28
CA LEU A 168 -9.30 7.03 -3.25
C LEU A 168 -10.78 7.38 -3.04
N ALA A 169 -11.70 6.51 -3.45
CA ALA A 169 -13.14 6.70 -3.23
C ALA A 169 -13.54 6.71 -1.75
N THR A 170 -12.71 6.16 -0.86
CA THR A 170 -12.89 6.30 0.58
C THR A 170 -12.51 7.70 1.10
N GLU A 171 -11.96 8.58 0.24
CA GLU A 171 -11.44 9.92 0.56
C GLU A 171 -10.44 9.89 1.73
N PRO A 172 -9.36 9.13 1.61
CA PRO A 172 -8.40 8.98 2.68
C PRO A 172 -7.54 10.23 2.83
N LYS A 173 -7.04 10.48 4.05
CA LYS A 173 -5.96 11.44 4.29
C LYS A 173 -4.58 10.79 4.10
N LEU A 174 -4.51 9.48 4.35
CA LEU A 174 -3.32 8.64 4.15
C LEU A 174 -3.66 7.44 3.27
N LEU A 175 -2.98 7.33 2.16
CA LEU A 175 -3.09 6.21 1.23
C LEU A 175 -1.86 5.31 1.36
N LEU A 176 -2.07 4.06 1.78
CA LEU A 176 -1.04 3.05 1.89
C LEU A 176 -1.00 2.23 0.59
N LEU A 177 0.14 2.21 -0.09
CA LEU A 177 0.36 1.45 -1.32
C LEU A 177 1.32 0.28 -1.04
N ASP A 178 0.82 -0.94 -1.19
CA ASP A 178 1.57 -2.17 -0.91
C ASP A 178 2.05 -2.80 -2.21
N GLU A 179 3.31 -2.60 -2.56
CA GLU A 179 3.97 -3.03 -3.79
C GLU A 179 3.16 -2.71 -5.06
N PRO A 180 2.85 -1.41 -5.29
CA PRO A 180 1.92 -1.00 -6.35
C PRO A 180 2.40 -1.36 -7.76
N VAL A 181 3.71 -1.56 -8.00
CA VAL A 181 4.26 -1.87 -9.33
C VAL A 181 4.64 -3.34 -9.53
N ALA A 182 4.33 -4.21 -8.57
CA ALA A 182 4.61 -5.65 -8.71
C ALA A 182 3.92 -6.21 -9.97
N GLY A 183 4.68 -6.92 -10.81
CA GLY A 183 4.16 -7.52 -12.05
C GLY A 183 3.94 -6.57 -13.23
N MET A 184 4.23 -5.27 -13.09
CA MET A 184 4.12 -4.28 -14.17
C MET A 184 5.37 -4.20 -15.03
N ASN A 185 5.18 -3.94 -16.34
CA ASN A 185 6.27 -3.61 -17.24
C ASN A 185 6.76 -2.15 -17.04
N ALA A 186 7.88 -1.78 -17.69
CA ALA A 186 8.52 -0.47 -17.49
C ALA A 186 7.62 0.72 -17.89
N SER A 187 6.81 0.59 -18.93
CA SER A 187 5.87 1.63 -19.35
C SER A 187 4.74 1.80 -18.34
N GLU A 188 4.13 0.71 -17.88
CA GLU A 188 3.07 0.73 -16.86
C GLU A 188 3.56 1.33 -15.54
N LYS A 189 4.80 1.03 -15.12
CA LYS A 189 5.43 1.64 -13.94
C LYS A 189 5.58 3.15 -14.09
N THR A 190 6.01 3.61 -15.28
CA THR A 190 6.15 5.06 -15.56
C THR A 190 4.80 5.76 -15.51
N ASP A 191 3.77 5.18 -16.12
CA ASP A 191 2.42 5.73 -16.10
C ASP A 191 1.88 5.82 -14.67
N LEU A 192 1.99 4.73 -13.89
CA LEU A 192 1.54 4.71 -12.50
C LEU A 192 2.30 5.73 -11.63
N MET A 193 3.60 5.94 -11.88
CA MET A 193 4.39 6.97 -11.20
C MET A 193 3.81 8.37 -11.43
N HIS A 194 3.42 8.69 -12.66
CA HIS A 194 2.78 9.97 -12.99
C HIS A 194 1.42 10.13 -12.29
N GLU A 195 0.64 9.06 -12.24
CA GLU A 195 -0.68 9.06 -11.59
C GLU A 195 -0.55 9.25 -10.08
N ILE A 196 0.40 8.55 -9.43
CA ILE A 196 0.67 8.72 -7.99
C ILE A 196 1.14 10.14 -7.68
N ARG A 197 2.02 10.75 -8.48
CA ARG A 197 2.41 12.16 -8.32
C ARG A 197 1.22 13.11 -8.46
N ASN A 198 0.37 12.88 -9.44
CA ASN A 198 -0.83 13.69 -9.65
C ASN A 198 -1.79 13.59 -8.45
N ILE A 199 -1.95 12.40 -7.86
CA ILE A 199 -2.76 12.17 -6.67
C ILE A 199 -2.15 12.89 -5.46
N SER A 200 -0.84 12.76 -5.23
CA SER A 200 -0.14 13.49 -4.14
C SER A 200 -0.27 15.01 -4.31
N GLY A 201 -0.11 15.54 -5.54
CA GLY A 201 -0.29 16.96 -5.85
C GLY A 201 -1.71 17.49 -5.60
N ARG A 202 -2.70 16.61 -5.41
CA ARG A 202 -4.08 16.97 -4.99
C ARG A 202 -4.23 17.01 -3.46
N GLY A 203 -3.14 16.84 -2.70
CA GLY A 203 -3.12 16.94 -1.24
C GLY A 203 -3.25 15.60 -0.50
N TYR A 204 -3.23 14.48 -1.21
CA TYR A 204 -3.19 13.15 -0.58
C TYR A 204 -1.78 12.85 -0.05
N THR A 205 -1.70 12.33 1.18
CA THR A 205 -0.46 11.77 1.70
C THR A 205 -0.35 10.32 1.26
N ILE A 206 0.79 9.92 0.72
CA ILE A 206 1.02 8.57 0.23
C ILE A 206 2.17 7.95 1.01
N PHE A 207 1.94 6.75 1.54
CA PHE A 207 2.97 5.95 2.17
C PHE A 207 3.02 4.59 1.47
N MET A 208 4.17 4.26 0.88
CA MET A 208 4.30 3.06 0.07
C MET A 208 5.35 2.10 0.60
N ILE A 209 5.10 0.82 0.40
CA ILE A 209 6.11 -0.25 0.47
C ILE A 209 6.47 -0.64 -0.95
N GLU A 210 7.75 -0.65 -1.26
CA GLU A 210 8.27 -1.09 -2.56
C GLU A 210 9.67 -1.67 -2.44
N HIS A 211 10.03 -2.49 -3.40
CA HIS A 211 11.38 -3.05 -3.57
C HIS A 211 12.03 -2.62 -4.90
N ASP A 212 11.27 -2.03 -5.83
CA ASP A 212 11.81 -1.41 -7.05
C ASP A 212 12.47 -0.08 -6.71
N MET A 213 13.81 -0.12 -6.54
CA MET A 213 14.59 1.05 -6.15
C MET A 213 14.48 2.21 -7.15
N ARG A 214 14.34 1.92 -8.46
CA ARG A 214 14.20 2.99 -9.48
C ARG A 214 12.86 3.71 -9.30
N PHE A 215 11.80 2.98 -9.02
CA PHE A 215 10.47 3.53 -8.78
C PHE A 215 10.46 4.37 -7.49
N VAL A 216 11.02 3.84 -6.40
CA VAL A 216 11.09 4.54 -5.10
C VAL A 216 11.91 5.82 -5.20
N MET A 217 13.15 5.73 -5.71
CA MET A 217 14.05 6.89 -5.83
C MET A 217 13.51 7.96 -6.79
N GLY A 218 12.72 7.55 -7.79
CA GLY A 218 12.09 8.48 -8.73
C GLY A 218 10.82 9.13 -8.19
N LEU A 219 10.20 8.60 -7.13
CA LEU A 219 8.86 9.02 -6.72
C LEU A 219 8.79 9.57 -5.29
N CYS A 220 9.50 8.95 -4.33
CA CYS A 220 9.41 9.31 -2.91
C CYS A 220 10.24 10.57 -2.60
N GLU A 221 9.70 11.42 -1.75
CA GLU A 221 10.41 12.60 -1.20
C GLU A 221 11.24 12.21 0.02
N HIS A 222 10.73 11.26 0.80
CA HIS A 222 11.38 10.72 2.00
C HIS A 222 11.28 9.19 2.01
N ILE A 223 12.33 8.55 2.44
CA ILE A 223 12.45 7.09 2.48
C ILE A 223 12.94 6.68 3.86
N ALA A 224 12.30 5.66 4.43
CA ALA A 224 12.80 4.94 5.59
C ALA A 224 13.23 3.53 5.17
N VAL A 225 14.36 3.06 5.69
CA VAL A 225 14.88 1.72 5.41
C VAL A 225 14.70 0.84 6.62
N LEU A 226 13.96 -0.25 6.44
CA LEU A 226 13.71 -1.26 7.47
C LEU A 226 14.61 -2.48 7.21
N ASN A 227 15.37 -2.90 8.21
CA ASN A 227 16.18 -4.12 8.16
C ASN A 227 16.06 -4.87 9.49
N PHE A 228 15.81 -6.19 9.45
CA PHE A 228 15.58 -7.04 10.62
C PHE A 228 14.67 -6.41 11.69
N GLY A 229 13.57 -5.78 11.22
CA GLY A 229 12.56 -5.16 12.10
C GLY A 229 12.96 -3.85 12.74
N ARG A 230 14.04 -3.19 12.30
CA ARG A 230 14.51 -1.89 12.79
C ARG A 230 14.67 -0.90 11.65
N ILE A 231 14.40 0.37 11.91
CA ILE A 231 14.76 1.44 10.97
C ILE A 231 16.27 1.68 11.07
N ILE A 232 16.98 1.47 9.97
CA ILE A 232 18.45 1.64 9.89
C ILE A 232 18.84 2.97 9.26
N ALA A 233 18.01 3.54 8.38
CA ALA A 233 18.27 4.82 7.75
C ALA A 233 16.95 5.57 7.43
N ARG A 234 17.04 6.91 7.31
CA ARG A 234 15.97 7.80 6.86
C ARG A 234 16.57 8.98 6.13
N GLY A 235 15.92 9.41 5.07
CA GLY A 235 16.40 10.58 4.32
C GLY A 235 15.72 10.71 2.97
N GLY A 236 16.21 11.64 2.18
CA GLY A 236 15.86 11.77 0.77
C GLY A 236 16.49 10.66 -0.10
N PRO A 237 16.06 10.54 -1.37
CA PRO A 237 16.57 9.51 -2.29
C PRO A 237 18.09 9.48 -2.40
N ASP A 238 18.77 10.62 -2.48
CA ASP A 238 20.21 10.68 -2.63
C ASP A 238 20.96 10.29 -1.35
N GLU A 239 20.41 10.63 -0.17
CA GLU A 239 20.97 10.22 1.11
C GLU A 239 20.89 8.71 1.28
N ILE A 240 19.72 8.12 1.01
CA ILE A 240 19.50 6.66 1.11
C ILE A 240 20.35 5.87 0.12
N ARG A 241 20.52 6.38 -1.11
CA ARG A 241 21.33 5.70 -2.14
C ARG A 241 22.81 5.57 -1.73
N ASN A 242 23.31 6.55 -0.97
CA ASN A 242 24.73 6.62 -0.59
C ASN A 242 24.98 6.18 0.86
N ASP A 243 23.97 5.73 1.59
CA ASP A 243 24.12 5.30 2.98
C ASP A 243 24.79 3.93 3.05
N PRO A 244 25.96 3.80 3.73
CA PRO A 244 26.70 2.54 3.82
C PRO A 244 25.91 1.40 4.47
N GLN A 245 25.05 1.69 5.48
CA GLN A 245 24.23 0.67 6.14
C GLN A 245 23.14 0.14 5.21
N VAL A 246 22.60 1.02 4.35
CA VAL A 246 21.63 0.61 3.33
C VAL A 246 22.30 -0.27 2.28
N ILE A 247 23.46 0.12 1.78
CA ILE A 247 24.23 -0.65 0.79
C ILE A 247 24.54 -2.04 1.35
N GLU A 248 25.07 -2.12 2.58
CA GLU A 248 25.38 -3.39 3.24
C GLU A 248 24.15 -4.28 3.42
N ALA A 249 23.00 -3.70 3.83
CA ALA A 249 21.76 -4.44 4.04
C ALA A 249 21.21 -5.09 2.75
N TYR A 250 21.53 -4.52 1.58
CA TYR A 250 21.12 -5.10 0.29
C TYR A 250 22.17 -6.02 -0.30
N LEU A 251 23.48 -5.68 -0.24
CA LEU A 251 24.57 -6.51 -0.78
C LEU A 251 24.76 -7.83 0.00
N GLY A 252 24.69 -7.79 1.32
CA GLY A 252 24.84 -8.99 2.15
C GLY A 252 23.76 -10.05 1.93
N ARG A 253 22.65 -9.69 1.25
CA ARG A 253 21.58 -10.62 0.91
C ARG A 253 21.63 -11.19 -0.51
N GLU A 254 22.21 -10.46 -1.44
CA GLU A 254 22.46 -11.02 -2.77
C GLU A 254 23.42 -12.22 -2.65
N GLU A 255 24.38 -12.17 -1.71
CA GLU A 255 25.27 -13.29 -1.38
C GLU A 255 24.50 -14.44 -0.71
N ASP A 256 23.65 -14.15 0.29
CA ASP A 256 22.84 -15.16 1.01
C ASP A 256 21.81 -15.84 0.09
N GLU A 257 21.14 -15.10 -0.81
CA GLU A 257 20.19 -15.64 -1.78
C GLU A 257 20.90 -16.50 -2.85
N ALA A 258 22.07 -16.07 -3.33
CA ALA A 258 22.89 -16.83 -4.26
C ALA A 258 23.39 -18.14 -3.65
N ASP A 259 23.84 -18.11 -2.39
CA ASP A 259 24.27 -19.30 -1.66
C ASP A 259 23.09 -20.26 -1.40
N ALA A 260 21.91 -19.74 -1.08
CA ALA A 260 20.71 -20.54 -0.86
C ALA A 260 20.22 -21.20 -2.17
N GLU A 261 20.24 -20.49 -3.29
CA GLU A 261 19.91 -21.06 -4.62
C GLU A 261 20.92 -22.13 -5.03
N ALA A 262 22.21 -21.90 -4.80
CA ALA A 262 23.26 -22.88 -5.08
C ALA A 262 23.09 -24.15 -4.22
N ALA A 263 22.78 -24.01 -2.94
CA ALA A 263 22.52 -25.12 -2.03
C ALA A 263 21.25 -25.92 -2.44
N GLN A 264 20.19 -25.22 -2.85
CA GLN A 264 18.96 -25.84 -3.33
C GLN A 264 19.19 -26.62 -4.63
N ALA A 265 19.91 -26.02 -5.60
CA ALA A 265 20.27 -26.69 -6.85
C ALA A 265 21.12 -27.94 -6.64
N ALA A 266 22.07 -27.89 -5.69
CA ALA A 266 22.87 -29.04 -5.30
C ALA A 266 22.05 -30.16 -4.68
N SER A 267 21.07 -29.81 -3.80
CA SER A 267 20.13 -30.77 -3.20
C SER A 267 19.22 -31.44 -4.24
N ASP A 268 18.69 -30.67 -5.19
CA ASP A 268 17.85 -31.20 -6.26
C ASP A 268 18.64 -32.11 -7.23
N ALA A 269 19.90 -31.76 -7.51
CA ALA A 269 20.80 -32.60 -8.30
C ALA A 269 21.11 -33.94 -7.60
N ALA A 270 21.32 -33.92 -6.29
CA ALA A 270 21.56 -35.13 -5.48
C ALA A 270 20.35 -36.06 -5.48
N ARG A 271 19.11 -35.51 -5.29
CA ARG A 271 17.87 -36.29 -5.37
C ARG A 271 17.66 -36.95 -6.72
N ARG A 272 17.90 -36.22 -7.83
CA ARG A 272 17.80 -36.79 -9.19
C ARG A 272 18.80 -37.88 -9.45
N ALA A 273 20.00 -37.83 -8.83
CA ALA A 273 21.03 -38.85 -8.94
C ALA A 273 20.68 -40.10 -8.11
N GLU A 274 19.94 -39.98 -7.00
CA GLU A 274 19.40 -41.11 -6.23
C GLU A 274 18.22 -41.81 -6.94
N ASP A 275 17.30 -41.05 -7.55
CA ASP A 275 16.15 -41.57 -8.28
C ASP A 275 16.55 -42.29 -9.61
N ALA A 276 17.78 -42.06 -10.10
CA ALA A 276 18.31 -42.67 -11.31
C ALA A 276 19.11 -43.98 -11.06
N ARG A 277 19.20 -44.44 -9.81
CA ARG A 277 19.84 -45.71 -9.41
C ARG A 277 18.83 -46.78 -9.06
#